data_89a8225b4ab8428d25a3fd33dd0f32b4
#
_entry.id   89a8225b4ab8428d25a3fd33dd0f32b4
#
_cell.length_a   1.000
_cell.length_b   1.000
_cell.length_c   1.000
_cell.angle_alpha   90.00
_cell.angle_beta   90.00
_cell.angle_gamma   90.00
#
_symmetry.space_group_name_H-M   'P 1'
#
loop_
_entity.id
_entity.type
_entity.pdbx_description
1 polymer ?
#
loop_
_entity_poly.entity_id
_entity_poly.type
_entity_poly.pdbx_seq_one_letter_code
_entity_poly.pdbx_strand_id
1 'polypeptide(L)'
;MKYTIDPQRDTPIYRQMAEAILRDIKTGKLAAGTKLPTVRELAEETGLSQGTIKHTYDYLESLDAIEMTQGKGTFVRKQETSDASSRKDKAMAAIDGLFEELEDLGFTPREMEIYINLKLHGLEERYDLVKVAVIDCNPETLHLMEHQLSQINYAQVAIFSLAQIAEIADKLNSDYDVILTTSTHYGEIEAYVRDKQKFGMLSMMPSVETIMKLAKLPVHAEEGILCASENFAGVIRKNCSGMGDWSEHMPVHLFGSGTESLGAFLSDKTAVILPKNYEVFASSAERHMLQAFEDGGGQLIHYDYTIDRGSFLYVEGLIKKVMNRKRSV
;
A
#
# COMPACT_ATOMS: atom_id res chain seq x y z
N MET A 1 37.01 3.13 19.62
CA MET A 1 36.37 2.99 18.28
C MET A 1 36.75 4.20 17.42
N LYS A 2 37.38 4.04 16.25
CA LYS A 2 37.66 5.21 15.38
C LYS A 2 36.55 5.33 14.35
N TYR A 3 35.70 6.34 14.52
CA TYR A 3 34.68 6.71 13.54
C TYR A 3 35.12 7.98 12.82
N THR A 4 35.00 8.01 11.49
CA THR A 4 35.27 9.20 10.68
C THR A 4 33.98 9.98 10.52
N ILE A 5 33.95 11.19 11.04
CA ILE A 5 32.81 12.11 10.99
C ILE A 5 33.22 13.30 10.12
N ASP A 6 32.37 13.64 9.17
CA ASP A 6 32.57 14.81 8.31
C ASP A 6 31.63 15.96 8.73
N PRO A 7 32.18 17.02 9.35
CA PRO A 7 31.36 18.17 9.78
C PRO A 7 30.78 19.00 8.63
N GLN A 8 31.27 18.81 7.40
CA GLN A 8 30.84 19.54 6.20
C GLN A 8 29.68 18.83 5.46
N ARG A 9 29.30 17.66 5.91
CA ARG A 9 28.22 16.87 5.29
C ARG A 9 26.86 17.40 5.75
N ASP A 10 25.87 17.46 4.85
CA ASP A 10 24.49 17.89 5.15
C ASP A 10 23.78 17.03 6.22
N THR A 11 24.32 15.84 6.49
CA THR A 11 23.79 14.94 7.51
C THR A 11 24.27 15.36 8.91
N PRO A 12 23.38 15.57 9.90
CA PRO A 12 23.74 15.93 11.26
C PRO A 12 24.75 14.96 11.88
N ILE A 13 25.72 15.48 12.69
CA ILE A 13 26.82 14.69 13.27
C ILE A 13 26.31 13.47 14.06
N TYR A 14 25.24 13.63 14.85
CA TYR A 14 24.66 12.52 15.62
C TYR A 14 24.16 11.39 14.72
N ARG A 15 23.61 11.71 13.53
CA ARG A 15 23.16 10.71 12.54
C ARG A 15 24.33 10.00 11.90
N GLN A 16 25.38 10.73 11.49
CA GLN A 16 26.58 10.12 10.93
C GLN A 16 27.19 9.11 11.92
N MET A 17 27.24 9.48 13.20
CA MET A 17 27.72 8.63 14.26
C MET A 17 26.83 7.39 14.49
N ALA A 18 25.52 7.59 14.46
CA ALA A 18 24.55 6.49 14.56
C ALA A 18 24.67 5.51 13.37
N GLU A 19 24.78 6.02 12.15
CA GLU A 19 24.98 5.20 10.94
C GLU A 19 26.27 4.36 11.03
N ALA A 20 27.34 4.94 11.56
CA ALA A 20 28.60 4.23 11.75
C ALA A 20 28.47 3.09 12.78
N ILE A 21 27.80 3.32 13.90
CA ILE A 21 27.51 2.29 14.92
C ILE A 21 26.58 1.22 14.35
N LEU A 22 25.51 1.61 13.62
CA LEU A 22 24.58 0.66 12.97
C LEU A 22 25.31 -0.24 11.96
N ARG A 23 26.28 0.31 11.21
CA ARG A 23 27.09 -0.46 10.30
C ARG A 23 27.93 -1.49 11.05
N ASP A 24 28.57 -1.11 12.17
CA ASP A 24 29.36 -2.03 13.00
C ASP A 24 28.47 -3.13 13.64
N ILE A 25 27.21 -2.81 13.96
CA ILE A 25 26.22 -3.80 14.42
C ILE A 25 25.83 -4.74 13.27
N LYS A 26 25.48 -4.21 12.10
CA LYS A 26 25.07 -4.98 10.92
C LYS A 26 26.17 -5.90 10.40
N THR A 27 27.42 -5.45 10.43
CA THR A 27 28.57 -6.26 10.00
C THR A 27 29.05 -7.27 11.05
N GLY A 28 28.39 -7.32 12.21
CA GLY A 28 28.76 -8.23 13.31
C GLY A 28 29.99 -7.80 14.11
N LYS A 29 30.61 -6.67 13.79
CA LYS A 29 31.74 -6.10 14.53
C LYS A 29 31.34 -5.71 15.96
N LEU A 30 30.09 -5.31 16.15
CA LEU A 30 29.42 -5.15 17.43
C LEU A 30 28.32 -6.21 17.55
N ALA A 31 28.65 -7.33 18.18
CA ALA A 31 27.69 -8.43 18.34
C ALA A 31 26.54 -8.05 19.30
N ALA A 32 25.40 -8.75 19.17
CA ALA A 32 24.29 -8.62 20.09
C ALA A 32 24.72 -8.86 21.55
N GLY A 33 24.28 -8.02 22.46
CA GLY A 33 24.66 -8.04 23.87
C GLY A 33 26.00 -7.36 24.17
N THR A 34 26.72 -6.85 23.15
CA THR A 34 27.94 -6.08 23.38
C THR A 34 27.64 -4.81 24.13
N LYS A 35 28.38 -4.57 25.20
CA LYS A 35 28.28 -3.32 25.98
C LYS A 35 28.97 -2.21 25.19
N LEU A 36 28.25 -1.13 24.92
CA LEU A 36 28.80 0.08 24.32
C LEU A 36 29.47 0.97 25.38
N PRO A 37 30.44 1.81 24.97
CA PRO A 37 31.02 2.82 25.87
C PRO A 37 29.94 3.72 26.45
N THR A 38 30.20 4.25 27.63
CA THR A 38 29.32 5.30 28.19
C THR A 38 29.34 6.55 27.31
N VAL A 39 28.32 7.40 27.44
CA VAL A 39 28.28 8.69 26.72
C VAL A 39 29.57 9.50 26.91
N ARG A 40 30.12 9.47 28.13
CA ARG A 40 31.35 10.19 28.44
C ARG A 40 32.56 9.56 27.76
N GLU A 41 32.73 8.25 27.85
CA GLU A 41 33.84 7.52 27.21
C GLU A 41 33.82 7.69 25.69
N LEU A 42 32.64 7.54 25.04
CA LEU A 42 32.54 7.68 23.60
C LEU A 42 32.76 9.14 23.16
N ALA A 43 32.34 10.11 23.95
CA ALA A 43 32.63 11.53 23.70
C ALA A 43 34.12 11.82 23.74
N GLU A 44 34.84 11.28 24.75
CA GLU A 44 36.31 11.38 24.88
C GLU A 44 37.04 10.69 23.71
N GLU A 45 36.58 9.50 23.30
CA GLU A 45 37.19 8.75 22.18
C GLU A 45 36.99 9.42 20.82
N THR A 46 35.84 10.05 20.60
CA THR A 46 35.45 10.62 19.28
C THR A 46 35.73 12.12 19.16
N GLY A 47 35.99 12.80 20.27
CA GLY A 47 36.16 14.26 20.31
C GLY A 47 34.83 15.02 20.14
N LEU A 48 33.69 14.34 20.24
CA LEU A 48 32.36 14.94 20.14
C LEU A 48 31.83 15.36 21.50
N SER A 49 30.83 16.27 21.50
CA SER A 49 30.20 16.65 22.76
C SER A 49 29.37 15.50 23.35
N GLN A 50 29.27 15.46 24.69
CA GLN A 50 28.42 14.48 25.36
C GLN A 50 26.94 14.59 24.92
N GLY A 51 26.47 15.81 24.62
CA GLY A 51 25.14 16.04 24.09
C GLY A 51 24.94 15.37 22.73
N THR A 52 25.92 15.44 21.84
CA THR A 52 25.89 14.77 20.52
C THR A 52 25.85 13.26 20.68
N ILE A 53 26.68 12.70 21.56
CA ILE A 53 26.70 11.26 21.80
C ILE A 53 25.41 10.78 22.48
N LYS A 54 24.85 11.55 23.43
CA LYS A 54 23.57 11.24 24.02
C LYS A 54 22.48 11.18 22.96
N HIS A 55 22.41 12.19 22.08
CA HIS A 55 21.43 12.24 20.98
C HIS A 55 21.64 11.07 19.97
N THR A 56 22.90 10.65 19.75
CA THR A 56 23.21 9.44 18.97
C THR A 56 22.62 8.19 19.61
N TYR A 57 22.79 8.02 20.92
CA TYR A 57 22.26 6.85 21.63
C TYR A 57 20.73 6.87 21.71
N ASP A 58 20.12 8.02 22.00
CA ASP A 58 18.66 8.18 22.00
C ASP A 58 18.08 7.81 20.61
N TYR A 59 18.77 8.21 19.53
CA TYR A 59 18.37 7.86 18.16
C TYR A 59 18.54 6.37 17.85
N LEU A 60 19.65 5.75 18.28
CA LEU A 60 19.86 4.29 18.12
C LEU A 60 18.86 3.47 18.94
N GLU A 61 18.45 3.94 20.12
CA GLU A 61 17.43 3.32 20.94
C GLU A 61 16.05 3.43 20.29
N SER A 62 15.74 4.58 19.66
CA SER A 62 14.49 4.77 18.90
C SER A 62 14.39 3.85 17.66
N LEU A 63 15.52 3.36 17.17
CA LEU A 63 15.62 2.38 16.08
C LEU A 63 15.69 0.93 16.58
N ASP A 64 15.47 0.69 17.87
CA ASP A 64 15.59 -0.62 18.52
C ASP A 64 16.98 -1.32 18.32
N ALA A 65 18.01 -0.55 17.98
CA ALA A 65 19.35 -1.08 17.75
C ALA A 65 20.13 -1.31 19.05
N ILE A 66 19.84 -0.52 20.07
CA ILE A 66 20.48 -0.61 21.39
C ILE A 66 19.43 -0.52 22.49
N GLU A 67 19.81 -0.92 23.69
CA GLU A 67 19.01 -0.81 24.92
C GLU A 67 19.81 -0.09 25.99
N MET A 68 19.24 0.98 26.54
CA MET A 68 19.83 1.73 27.66
C MET A 68 19.21 1.28 28.97
N THR A 69 19.95 0.58 29.81
CA THR A 69 19.51 0.14 31.14
C THR A 69 20.14 1.00 32.22
N GLN A 70 19.32 1.71 32.98
CA GLN A 70 19.80 2.58 34.07
C GLN A 70 20.64 1.80 35.07
N GLY A 71 21.86 2.27 35.34
CA GLY A 71 22.82 1.64 36.25
C GLY A 71 23.59 0.45 35.68
N LYS A 72 23.21 -0.11 34.54
CA LYS A 72 23.90 -1.25 33.90
C LYS A 72 24.71 -0.85 32.66
N GLY A 73 24.25 0.18 31.94
CA GLY A 73 24.90 0.69 30.73
C GLY A 73 24.07 0.52 29.46
N THR A 74 24.70 0.78 28.33
CA THR A 74 24.11 0.69 26.98
C THR A 74 24.60 -0.58 26.31
N PHE A 75 23.70 -1.37 25.75
CA PHE A 75 24.00 -2.66 25.12
C PHE A 75 23.39 -2.72 23.73
N VAL A 76 24.09 -3.39 22.81
CA VAL A 76 23.54 -3.74 21.51
C VAL A 76 22.37 -4.70 21.71
N ARG A 77 21.18 -4.33 21.26
CA ARG A 77 19.99 -5.15 21.43
C ARG A 77 20.10 -6.46 20.67
N LYS A 78 19.63 -7.53 21.25
CA LYS A 78 19.48 -8.79 20.55
C LYS A 78 18.27 -8.61 19.63
N GLN A 79 18.51 -8.34 18.34
CA GLN A 79 17.40 -8.38 17.39
C GLN A 79 16.84 -9.79 17.44
N GLU A 80 15.63 -9.94 17.92
CA GLU A 80 14.84 -11.13 17.63
C GLU A 80 14.57 -11.06 16.12
N THR A 81 15.39 -11.74 15.35
CA THR A 81 15.16 -11.92 13.93
C THR A 81 13.88 -12.71 13.78
N SER A 82 12.76 -12.02 13.61
CA SER A 82 11.63 -12.66 12.96
C SER A 82 12.15 -13.13 11.59
N ASP A 83 11.92 -14.36 11.21
CA ASP A 83 12.38 -14.95 9.93
C ASP A 83 12.10 -14.04 8.72
N ALA A 84 11.06 -13.20 8.79
CA ALA A 84 10.69 -12.26 7.75
C ALA A 84 11.68 -11.06 7.61
N SER A 85 12.21 -10.51 8.72
CA SER A 85 13.19 -9.41 8.68
C SER A 85 14.53 -9.92 8.16
N SER A 86 15.00 -11.08 8.62
CA SER A 86 16.22 -11.73 8.13
C SER A 86 16.14 -12.08 6.63
N ARG A 87 14.97 -12.48 6.13
CA ARG A 87 14.76 -12.80 4.70
C ARG A 87 14.82 -11.54 3.83
N LYS A 88 14.22 -10.44 4.28
CA LYS A 88 14.23 -9.16 3.58
C LYS A 88 15.64 -8.57 3.54
N ASP A 89 16.35 -8.58 4.66
CA ASP A 89 17.72 -8.05 4.75
C ASP A 89 18.69 -8.85 3.87
N LYS A 90 18.57 -10.18 3.84
CA LYS A 90 19.34 -11.03 2.93
C LYS A 90 19.03 -10.75 1.46
N ALA A 91 17.75 -10.52 1.13
CA ALA A 91 17.35 -10.18 -0.23
C ALA A 91 17.93 -8.82 -0.64
N MET A 92 17.84 -7.80 0.22
CA MET A 92 18.41 -6.48 -0.06
C MET A 92 19.93 -6.54 -0.23
N ALA A 93 20.64 -7.25 0.64
CA ALA A 93 22.09 -7.41 0.50
C ALA A 93 22.50 -8.13 -0.80
N ALA A 94 21.70 -9.10 -1.26
CA ALA A 94 21.94 -9.77 -2.53
C ALA A 94 21.68 -8.85 -3.73
N ILE A 95 20.67 -7.98 -3.63
CA ILE A 95 20.35 -6.96 -4.66
C ILE A 95 21.48 -5.90 -4.70
N ASP A 96 21.91 -5.41 -3.54
CA ASP A 96 23.02 -4.44 -3.46
C ASP A 96 24.29 -5.01 -4.10
N GLY A 97 24.64 -6.27 -3.80
CA GLY A 97 25.79 -6.94 -4.42
C GLY A 97 25.65 -7.13 -5.93
N LEU A 98 24.43 -7.40 -6.42
CA LEU A 98 24.16 -7.45 -7.87
C LEU A 98 24.39 -6.10 -8.54
N PHE A 99 23.95 -5.01 -7.91
CA PHE A 99 24.17 -3.67 -8.45
C PHE A 99 25.65 -3.29 -8.49
N GLU A 100 26.42 -3.59 -7.43
CA GLU A 100 27.87 -3.38 -7.41
C GLU A 100 28.55 -4.15 -8.56
N GLU A 101 28.19 -5.41 -8.79
CA GLU A 101 28.76 -6.22 -9.87
C GLU A 101 28.40 -5.68 -11.26
N LEU A 102 27.16 -5.18 -11.45
CA LEU A 102 26.73 -4.56 -12.70
C LEU A 102 27.43 -3.21 -12.94
N GLU A 103 27.68 -2.42 -11.91
CA GLU A 103 28.47 -1.17 -11.98
C GLU A 103 29.92 -1.45 -12.39
N ASP A 104 30.55 -2.46 -11.81
CA ASP A 104 31.92 -2.89 -12.16
C ASP A 104 32.02 -3.37 -13.62
N LEU A 105 30.95 -3.95 -14.17
CA LEU A 105 30.82 -4.32 -15.57
C LEU A 105 30.53 -3.12 -16.50
N GLY A 106 30.35 -1.92 -15.95
CA GLY A 106 30.17 -0.68 -16.70
C GLY A 106 28.73 -0.41 -17.16
N PHE A 107 27.73 -1.11 -16.60
CA PHE A 107 26.34 -0.86 -16.92
C PHE A 107 25.81 0.41 -16.25
N THR A 108 25.06 1.19 -16.99
CA THR A 108 24.33 2.36 -16.47
C THR A 108 23.07 1.92 -15.68
N PRO A 109 22.56 2.72 -14.74
CA PRO A 109 21.33 2.41 -14.03
C PRO A 109 20.13 2.09 -14.93
N ARG A 110 20.04 2.73 -16.11
CA ARG A 110 18.98 2.47 -17.09
C ARG A 110 19.13 1.11 -17.78
N GLU A 111 20.34 0.70 -18.10
CA GLU A 111 20.62 -0.63 -18.66
C GLU A 111 20.33 -1.71 -17.61
N MET A 112 20.71 -1.47 -16.36
CA MET A 112 20.39 -2.37 -15.24
C MET A 112 18.87 -2.57 -15.09
N GLU A 113 18.10 -1.48 -15.13
CA GLU A 113 16.63 -1.53 -15.08
C GLU A 113 16.06 -2.42 -16.21
N ILE A 114 16.55 -2.25 -17.44
CA ILE A 114 16.11 -3.05 -18.58
C ILE A 114 16.41 -4.54 -18.37
N TYR A 115 17.64 -4.88 -17.97
CA TYR A 115 18.03 -6.28 -17.78
C TYR A 115 17.32 -6.94 -16.60
N ILE A 116 17.12 -6.21 -15.50
CA ILE A 116 16.37 -6.70 -14.34
C ILE A 116 14.92 -6.97 -14.74
N ASN A 117 14.27 -6.05 -15.44
CA ASN A 117 12.90 -6.22 -15.92
C ASN A 117 12.77 -7.41 -16.89
N LEU A 118 13.70 -7.58 -17.85
CA LEU A 118 13.72 -8.75 -18.73
C LEU A 118 13.85 -10.06 -17.94
N LYS A 119 14.68 -10.09 -16.90
CA LYS A 119 14.84 -11.28 -16.04
C LYS A 119 13.64 -11.53 -15.17
N LEU A 120 12.98 -10.48 -14.67
CA LEU A 120 11.75 -10.60 -13.89
C LEU A 120 10.61 -11.16 -14.75
N HIS A 121 10.42 -10.66 -15.98
CA HIS A 121 9.46 -11.24 -16.93
C HIS A 121 9.73 -12.72 -17.21
N GLY A 122 10.97 -13.11 -17.43
CA GLY A 122 11.32 -14.52 -17.63
C GLY A 122 11.17 -15.38 -16.36
N LEU A 123 11.17 -14.78 -15.17
CA LEU A 123 10.82 -15.45 -13.92
C LEU A 123 9.30 -15.58 -13.78
N GLU A 124 8.54 -14.56 -14.12
CA GLU A 124 7.07 -14.59 -14.11
C GLU A 124 6.52 -15.68 -15.03
N GLU A 125 7.11 -15.88 -16.21
CA GLU A 125 6.77 -16.99 -17.11
C GLU A 125 7.10 -18.38 -16.52
N ARG A 126 8.04 -18.49 -15.59
CA ARG A 126 8.38 -19.74 -14.88
C ARG A 126 7.50 -20.02 -13.68
N TYR A 127 6.88 -18.98 -13.10
CA TYR A 127 5.90 -19.17 -12.03
C TYR A 127 4.53 -19.27 -12.67
N ASP A 128 3.89 -20.43 -12.54
CA ASP A 128 2.47 -20.60 -12.85
C ASP A 128 1.65 -19.65 -11.97
N LEU A 129 1.44 -18.42 -12.45
CA LEU A 129 0.63 -17.44 -11.75
C LEU A 129 -0.80 -17.98 -11.59
N VAL A 130 -1.38 -17.71 -10.45
CA VAL A 130 -2.79 -17.99 -10.20
C VAL A 130 -3.61 -16.89 -10.86
N LYS A 131 -4.36 -17.25 -11.90
CA LYS A 131 -5.23 -16.32 -12.62
C LYS A 131 -6.51 -16.07 -11.82
N VAL A 132 -6.70 -14.84 -11.40
CA VAL A 132 -7.83 -14.40 -10.58
C VAL A 132 -8.73 -13.50 -11.40
N ALA A 133 -9.99 -13.88 -11.58
CA ALA A 133 -11.02 -13.02 -12.16
C ALA A 133 -11.80 -12.33 -11.03
N VAL A 134 -12.00 -11.02 -11.12
CA VAL A 134 -12.81 -10.23 -10.19
C VAL A 134 -13.97 -9.61 -10.94
N ILE A 135 -15.17 -9.78 -10.45
CA ILE A 135 -16.41 -9.34 -11.12
C ILE A 135 -17.19 -8.44 -10.17
N ASP A 136 -17.57 -7.25 -10.64
CA ASP A 136 -18.45 -6.32 -9.92
C ASP A 136 -19.24 -5.43 -10.89
N CYS A 137 -20.26 -4.73 -10.37
CA CYS A 137 -21.12 -3.87 -11.18
C CYS A 137 -20.59 -2.45 -11.39
N ASN A 138 -19.56 -2.03 -10.63
CA ASN A 138 -19.03 -0.67 -10.74
C ASN A 138 -17.51 -0.67 -10.95
N PRO A 139 -17.00 0.22 -11.79
CA PRO A 139 -15.58 0.28 -12.14
C PRO A 139 -14.69 0.70 -10.97
N GLU A 140 -15.19 1.54 -10.05
CA GLU A 140 -14.42 2.02 -8.91
C GLU A 140 -14.04 0.87 -7.99
N THR A 141 -15.02 0.04 -7.60
CA THR A 141 -14.77 -1.15 -6.76
C THR A 141 -13.87 -2.14 -7.48
N LEU A 142 -14.07 -2.36 -8.79
CA LEU A 142 -13.22 -3.24 -9.59
C LEU A 142 -11.74 -2.81 -9.54
N HIS A 143 -11.44 -1.55 -9.80
CA HIS A 143 -10.06 -1.05 -9.75
C HIS A 143 -9.46 -1.08 -8.34
N LEU A 144 -10.28 -0.80 -7.30
CA LEU A 144 -9.82 -0.90 -5.91
C LEU A 144 -9.49 -2.34 -5.53
N MET A 145 -10.33 -3.30 -5.92
CA MET A 145 -10.05 -4.73 -5.71
C MET A 145 -8.83 -5.21 -6.49
N GLU A 146 -8.71 -4.83 -7.76
CA GLU A 146 -7.55 -5.16 -8.59
C GLU A 146 -6.26 -4.68 -7.94
N HIS A 147 -6.19 -3.41 -7.53
CA HIS A 147 -5.02 -2.83 -6.89
C HIS A 147 -4.64 -3.57 -5.60
N GLN A 148 -5.62 -3.89 -4.75
CA GLN A 148 -5.35 -4.57 -3.49
C GLN A 148 -4.96 -6.04 -3.68
N LEU A 149 -5.64 -6.77 -4.56
CA LEU A 149 -5.39 -8.19 -4.82
C LEU A 149 -4.09 -8.43 -5.61
N SER A 150 -3.68 -7.47 -6.45
CA SER A 150 -2.40 -7.54 -7.18
C SER A 150 -1.17 -7.46 -6.26
N GLN A 151 -1.36 -7.09 -4.99
CA GLN A 151 -0.30 -7.13 -3.97
C GLN A 151 -0.07 -8.55 -3.43
N ILE A 152 -0.97 -9.50 -3.71
CA ILE A 152 -0.81 -10.89 -3.32
C ILE A 152 0.19 -11.56 -4.26
N ASN A 153 1.27 -12.11 -3.68
CA ASN A 153 2.27 -12.82 -4.45
C ASN A 153 1.65 -13.94 -5.29
N TYR A 154 2.09 -14.07 -6.53
CA TYR A 154 1.65 -15.08 -7.51
C TYR A 154 0.21 -14.91 -8.02
N ALA A 155 -0.47 -13.81 -7.73
CA ALA A 155 -1.77 -13.50 -8.31
C ALA A 155 -1.62 -12.67 -9.60
N GLN A 156 -2.28 -13.11 -10.66
CA GLN A 156 -2.54 -12.31 -11.85
C GLN A 156 -4.03 -11.97 -11.87
N VAL A 157 -4.35 -10.71 -11.59
CA VAL A 157 -5.72 -10.24 -11.42
C VAL A 157 -6.24 -9.67 -12.74
N ALA A 158 -7.46 -10.03 -13.11
CA ALA A 158 -8.21 -9.41 -14.20
C ALA A 158 -9.60 -9.04 -13.71
N ILE A 159 -10.08 -7.86 -14.11
CA ILE A 159 -11.38 -7.32 -13.71
C ILE A 159 -12.39 -7.42 -14.85
N PHE A 160 -13.64 -7.70 -14.51
CA PHE A 160 -14.74 -7.84 -15.45
C PHE A 160 -15.99 -7.15 -14.94
N SER A 161 -16.67 -6.45 -15.83
CA SER A 161 -17.98 -5.88 -15.51
C SER A 161 -19.04 -6.99 -15.41
N LEU A 162 -19.87 -6.90 -14.37
CA LEU A 162 -21.00 -7.81 -14.18
C LEU A 162 -21.95 -7.84 -15.40
N ALA A 163 -22.10 -6.72 -16.09
CA ALA A 163 -22.92 -6.64 -17.29
C ALA A 163 -22.49 -7.60 -18.41
N GLN A 164 -21.23 -8.03 -18.41
CA GLN A 164 -20.65 -8.93 -19.40
C GLN A 164 -20.64 -10.40 -18.96
N ILE A 165 -21.16 -10.72 -17.78
CA ILE A 165 -21.01 -12.06 -17.16
C ILE A 165 -21.44 -13.20 -18.07
N ALA A 166 -22.57 -13.05 -18.76
CA ALA A 166 -23.10 -14.08 -19.65
C ALA A 166 -22.18 -14.37 -20.85
N GLU A 167 -21.53 -13.32 -21.40
CA GLU A 167 -20.65 -13.41 -22.55
C GLU A 167 -19.29 -14.05 -22.21
N ILE A 168 -18.82 -13.79 -20.97
CA ILE A 168 -17.50 -14.25 -20.51
C ILE A 168 -17.54 -15.53 -19.69
N ALA A 169 -18.72 -16.11 -19.42
CA ALA A 169 -18.89 -17.25 -18.53
C ALA A 169 -17.99 -18.46 -18.89
N ASP A 170 -17.89 -18.80 -20.16
CA ASP A 170 -17.00 -19.90 -20.60
C ASP A 170 -15.53 -19.58 -20.34
N LYS A 171 -15.09 -18.37 -20.68
CA LYS A 171 -13.74 -17.89 -20.41
C LYS A 171 -13.41 -17.86 -18.91
N LEU A 172 -14.34 -17.43 -18.06
CA LEU A 172 -14.16 -17.46 -16.61
C LEU A 172 -13.91 -18.88 -16.09
N ASN A 173 -14.64 -19.84 -16.61
CA ASN A 173 -14.53 -21.24 -16.16
C ASN A 173 -13.27 -21.94 -16.70
N SER A 174 -12.80 -21.62 -17.92
CA SER A 174 -11.63 -22.26 -18.53
C SER A 174 -10.31 -21.61 -18.13
N ASP A 175 -10.24 -20.28 -18.11
CA ASP A 175 -8.99 -19.54 -18.09
C ASP A 175 -8.57 -19.09 -16.69
N TYR A 176 -9.50 -19.08 -15.74
CA TYR A 176 -9.24 -18.58 -14.39
C TYR A 176 -9.24 -19.69 -13.34
N ASP A 177 -8.31 -19.57 -12.42
CA ASP A 177 -8.13 -20.49 -11.30
C ASP A 177 -8.98 -20.11 -10.09
N VAL A 178 -9.26 -18.80 -9.93
CA VAL A 178 -10.05 -18.21 -8.86
C VAL A 178 -10.98 -17.15 -9.45
N ILE A 179 -12.22 -17.18 -9.04
CA ILE A 179 -13.27 -16.22 -9.46
C ILE A 179 -13.81 -15.56 -8.19
N LEU A 180 -13.75 -14.25 -8.12
CA LEU A 180 -14.11 -13.45 -6.95
C LEU A 180 -15.19 -12.44 -7.29
N THR A 181 -16.07 -12.20 -6.33
CA THR A 181 -17.05 -11.11 -6.39
C THR A 181 -17.37 -10.57 -5.00
N THR A 182 -18.09 -9.46 -4.92
CA THR A 182 -18.58 -8.95 -3.65
C THR A 182 -19.81 -9.73 -3.16
N SER A 183 -20.10 -9.62 -1.87
CA SER A 183 -21.27 -10.24 -1.25
C SER A 183 -22.59 -9.85 -1.92
N THR A 184 -22.64 -8.64 -2.53
CA THR A 184 -23.82 -8.13 -3.21
C THR A 184 -24.19 -8.93 -4.45
N HIS A 185 -23.19 -9.40 -5.19
CA HIS A 185 -23.35 -10.07 -6.50
C HIS A 185 -23.11 -11.59 -6.45
N TYR A 186 -22.80 -12.15 -5.26
CA TYR A 186 -22.48 -13.55 -5.13
C TYR A 186 -23.54 -14.48 -5.72
N GLY A 187 -24.80 -14.31 -5.33
CA GLY A 187 -25.90 -15.17 -5.81
C GLY A 187 -26.17 -15.06 -7.31
N GLU A 188 -25.93 -13.89 -7.91
CA GLU A 188 -26.12 -13.67 -9.33
C GLU A 188 -25.00 -14.35 -10.16
N ILE A 189 -23.74 -14.19 -9.73
CA ILE A 189 -22.58 -14.72 -10.46
C ILE A 189 -22.45 -16.23 -10.24
N GLU A 190 -22.88 -16.74 -9.09
CA GLU A 190 -22.82 -18.16 -8.76
C GLU A 190 -23.41 -19.06 -9.84
N ALA A 191 -24.48 -18.62 -10.51
CA ALA A 191 -25.15 -19.37 -11.58
C ALA A 191 -24.24 -19.60 -12.81
N TYR A 192 -23.26 -18.75 -13.05
CA TYR A 192 -22.33 -18.81 -14.18
C TYR A 192 -21.04 -19.59 -13.87
N VAL A 193 -20.78 -19.91 -12.60
CA VAL A 193 -19.55 -20.62 -12.19
C VAL A 193 -19.83 -22.12 -12.04
N ARG A 194 -19.11 -22.94 -12.82
CA ARG A 194 -19.26 -24.41 -12.83
C ARG A 194 -18.60 -25.05 -11.61
N ASP A 195 -17.35 -24.70 -11.34
CA ASP A 195 -16.59 -25.21 -10.19
C ASP A 195 -16.67 -24.24 -9.01
N LYS A 196 -17.53 -24.57 -8.06
CA LYS A 196 -17.73 -23.75 -6.85
C LYS A 196 -16.49 -23.65 -5.95
N GLN A 197 -15.50 -24.54 -6.10
CA GLN A 197 -14.25 -24.47 -5.36
C GLN A 197 -13.34 -23.32 -5.82
N LYS A 198 -13.55 -22.84 -7.06
CA LYS A 198 -12.86 -21.67 -7.61
C LYS A 198 -13.54 -20.35 -7.24
N PHE A 199 -14.76 -20.40 -6.73
CA PHE A 199 -15.59 -19.22 -6.51
C PHE A 199 -15.50 -18.75 -5.06
N GLY A 200 -15.19 -17.48 -4.88
CA GLY A 200 -15.04 -16.84 -3.57
C GLY A 200 -15.77 -15.49 -3.49
N MET A 201 -16.10 -15.14 -2.25
CA MET A 201 -16.77 -13.87 -1.93
C MET A 201 -15.82 -12.95 -1.18
N LEU A 202 -15.88 -11.66 -1.53
CA LEU A 202 -15.18 -10.58 -0.84
C LEU A 202 -16.17 -9.69 -0.11
N SER A 203 -15.82 -9.28 1.09
CA SER A 203 -16.48 -8.21 1.81
C SER A 203 -15.65 -6.93 1.67
N MET A 204 -16.33 -5.85 1.29
CA MET A 204 -15.71 -4.52 1.14
C MET A 204 -16.29 -3.58 2.20
N MET A 205 -15.46 -2.69 2.73
CA MET A 205 -15.87 -1.72 3.76
C MET A 205 -15.11 -0.40 3.60
N PRO A 206 -15.71 0.72 4.01
CA PRO A 206 -14.99 1.98 4.11
C PRO A 206 -13.85 1.86 5.12
N SER A 207 -12.70 2.49 4.83
CA SER A 207 -11.62 2.58 5.81
C SER A 207 -12.05 3.37 7.05
N VAL A 208 -11.42 3.09 8.19
CA VAL A 208 -11.69 3.84 9.43
C VAL A 208 -11.44 5.34 9.25
N GLU A 209 -10.42 5.70 8.47
CA GLU A 209 -10.11 7.09 8.14
C GLU A 209 -11.25 7.76 7.37
N THR A 210 -11.81 7.08 6.36
CA THR A 210 -12.97 7.55 5.62
C THR A 210 -14.16 7.79 6.55
N ILE A 211 -14.49 6.82 7.40
CA ILE A 211 -15.59 6.95 8.35
C ILE A 211 -15.39 8.14 9.29
N MET A 212 -14.16 8.33 9.79
CA MET A 212 -13.83 9.46 10.67
C MET A 212 -13.94 10.82 9.96
N LYS A 213 -13.55 10.90 8.69
CA LYS A 213 -13.69 12.14 7.89
C LYS A 213 -15.16 12.47 7.65
N LEU A 214 -15.95 11.48 7.27
CA LEU A 214 -17.39 11.64 7.06
C LEU A 214 -18.11 12.05 8.37
N ALA A 215 -17.80 11.44 9.49
CA ALA A 215 -18.39 11.76 10.79
C ALA A 215 -18.05 13.18 11.31
N LYS A 216 -17.02 13.83 10.77
CA LYS A 216 -16.61 15.21 11.11
C LYS A 216 -17.24 16.27 10.22
N LEU A 217 -18.00 15.87 9.20
CA LEU A 217 -18.72 16.83 8.37
C LEU A 217 -19.71 17.65 9.21
N PRO A 218 -19.77 18.97 9.01
CA PRO A 218 -20.75 19.82 9.70
C PRO A 218 -22.18 19.40 9.35
N VAL A 219 -23.12 19.50 10.29
CA VAL A 219 -24.54 19.12 10.12
C VAL A 219 -25.25 19.87 8.99
N HIS A 220 -24.70 20.98 8.55
CA HIS A 220 -25.27 21.84 7.49
C HIS A 220 -24.28 21.98 6.29
N ALA A 221 -23.38 21.01 6.11
CA ALA A 221 -22.52 21.03 4.94
C ALA A 221 -23.34 20.71 3.68
N GLU A 222 -23.03 21.41 2.59
CA GLU A 222 -23.57 21.08 1.27
C GLU A 222 -22.64 20.05 0.64
N GLU A 223 -23.02 18.77 0.79
CA GLU A 223 -22.21 17.67 0.29
C GLU A 223 -22.68 17.20 -1.09
N GLY A 224 -21.74 16.59 -1.83
CA GLY A 224 -22.04 15.91 -3.08
C GLY A 224 -21.14 14.71 -3.29
N ILE A 225 -21.57 13.78 -4.13
CA ILE A 225 -20.79 12.62 -4.57
C ILE A 225 -20.31 12.85 -5.99
N LEU A 226 -19.02 12.70 -6.22
CA LEU A 226 -18.40 12.71 -7.54
C LEU A 226 -17.74 11.34 -7.80
N CYS A 227 -18.24 10.59 -8.77
CA CYS A 227 -17.79 9.23 -9.04
C CYS A 227 -17.90 8.88 -10.53
N ALA A 228 -17.50 7.68 -10.93
CA ALA A 228 -17.60 7.22 -12.31
C ALA A 228 -18.91 6.47 -12.58
N SER A 229 -19.61 5.99 -11.53
CA SER A 229 -20.84 5.23 -11.69
C SER A 229 -21.87 5.52 -10.61
N GLU A 230 -23.16 5.51 -10.98
CA GLU A 230 -24.27 5.59 -10.03
C GLU A 230 -24.27 4.44 -9.02
N ASN A 231 -23.77 3.26 -9.43
CA ASN A 231 -23.66 2.11 -8.54
C ASN A 231 -22.72 2.39 -7.37
N PHE A 232 -21.59 3.07 -7.62
CA PHE A 232 -20.66 3.45 -6.56
C PHE A 232 -21.23 4.56 -5.66
N ALA A 233 -21.96 5.51 -6.23
CA ALA A 233 -22.71 6.48 -5.44
C ALA A 233 -23.70 5.78 -4.48
N GLY A 234 -24.36 4.72 -4.95
CA GLY A 234 -25.22 3.86 -4.11
C GLY A 234 -24.46 3.18 -2.98
N VAL A 235 -23.21 2.72 -3.23
CA VAL A 235 -22.33 2.16 -2.19
C VAL A 235 -22.01 3.22 -1.12
N ILE A 236 -21.65 4.45 -1.52
CA ILE A 236 -21.37 5.55 -0.60
C ILE A 236 -22.60 5.85 0.25
N ARG A 237 -23.76 6.09 -0.38
CA ARG A 237 -25.03 6.38 0.32
C ARG A 237 -25.39 5.30 1.34
N LYS A 238 -25.31 4.02 0.93
CA LYS A 238 -25.61 2.89 1.82
C LYS A 238 -24.70 2.84 3.04
N ASN A 239 -23.41 3.08 2.85
CA ASN A 239 -22.43 3.04 3.96
C ASN A 239 -22.49 4.29 4.85
N CYS A 240 -23.02 5.41 4.32
CA CYS A 240 -23.26 6.64 5.08
C CYS A 240 -24.63 6.65 5.77
N SER A 241 -25.53 5.72 5.43
CA SER A 241 -26.86 5.66 6.02
C SER A 241 -26.76 5.50 7.55
N GLY A 242 -27.44 6.41 8.28
CA GLY A 242 -27.35 6.48 9.73
C GLY A 242 -26.26 7.40 10.30
N MET A 243 -25.42 8.03 9.45
CA MET A 243 -24.45 9.06 9.90
C MET A 243 -25.07 10.47 9.99
N GLY A 244 -26.27 10.67 9.45
CA GLY A 244 -27.01 11.94 9.47
C GLY A 244 -28.07 11.98 8.38
N ASP A 245 -28.97 12.98 8.43
CA ASP A 245 -30.08 13.15 7.46
C ASP A 245 -29.60 13.49 6.04
N TRP A 246 -28.34 13.87 5.88
CA TRP A 246 -27.71 14.27 4.62
C TRP A 246 -27.44 13.11 3.66
N SER A 247 -27.35 11.90 4.17
CA SER A 247 -26.82 10.76 3.41
C SER A 247 -27.75 10.24 2.31
N GLU A 248 -29.07 10.40 2.43
CA GLU A 248 -30.03 9.83 1.48
C GLU A 248 -30.24 10.67 0.20
N HIS A 249 -29.95 11.98 0.29
CA HIS A 249 -30.27 12.94 -0.77
C HIS A 249 -29.04 13.65 -1.36
N MET A 250 -27.83 13.15 -1.10
CA MET A 250 -26.62 13.73 -1.68
C MET A 250 -26.70 13.75 -3.22
N PRO A 251 -26.54 14.93 -3.85
CA PRO A 251 -26.48 15.01 -5.30
C PRO A 251 -25.24 14.27 -5.82
N VAL A 252 -25.39 13.64 -6.97
CA VAL A 252 -24.32 12.89 -7.64
C VAL A 252 -23.94 13.60 -8.94
N HIS A 253 -22.66 13.69 -9.19
CA HIS A 253 -22.10 14.07 -10.48
C HIS A 253 -21.18 12.96 -10.98
N LEU A 254 -21.25 12.62 -12.26
CA LEU A 254 -20.40 11.59 -12.84
C LEU A 254 -19.22 12.21 -13.58
N PHE A 255 -18.03 11.63 -13.40
CA PHE A 255 -16.87 11.97 -14.21
C PHE A 255 -17.19 11.80 -15.70
N GLY A 256 -16.65 12.68 -16.54
CA GLY A 256 -16.88 12.68 -17.97
C GLY A 256 -18.17 13.39 -18.41
N SER A 257 -19.00 13.94 -17.51
CA SER A 257 -20.21 14.69 -17.85
C SER A 257 -19.93 16.12 -18.35
N GLY A 258 -18.66 16.53 -18.42
CA GLY A 258 -18.22 17.83 -18.91
C GLY A 258 -17.87 18.82 -17.79
N THR A 259 -16.90 19.70 -18.10
CA THR A 259 -16.33 20.66 -17.14
C THR A 259 -17.33 21.73 -16.70
N GLU A 260 -18.20 22.19 -17.59
CA GLU A 260 -19.24 23.16 -17.25
C GLU A 260 -20.24 22.59 -16.21
N SER A 261 -20.67 21.36 -16.42
CA SER A 261 -21.54 20.64 -15.49
C SER A 261 -20.87 20.39 -14.14
N LEU A 262 -19.60 20.01 -14.15
CA LEU A 262 -18.81 19.86 -12.93
C LEU A 262 -18.65 21.19 -12.20
N GLY A 263 -18.38 22.28 -12.92
CA GLY A 263 -18.28 23.63 -12.32
C GLY A 263 -19.58 24.06 -11.64
N ALA A 264 -20.71 23.84 -12.29
CA ALA A 264 -22.02 24.10 -11.70
C ALA A 264 -22.27 23.22 -10.46
N PHE A 265 -21.91 21.93 -10.50
CA PHE A 265 -22.01 21.03 -9.36
C PHE A 265 -21.15 21.47 -8.17
N LEU A 266 -19.91 21.91 -8.39
CA LEU A 266 -19.00 22.31 -7.33
C LEU A 266 -19.35 23.67 -6.70
N SER A 267 -20.07 24.53 -7.43
CA SER A 267 -20.28 25.93 -7.05
C SER A 267 -21.06 26.13 -5.74
N ASP A 268 -21.90 25.19 -5.36
CA ASP A 268 -22.72 25.22 -4.15
C ASP A 268 -22.29 24.19 -3.10
N LYS A 269 -21.19 23.47 -3.32
CA LYS A 269 -20.69 22.44 -2.40
C LYS A 269 -19.63 22.98 -1.45
N THR A 270 -19.68 22.51 -0.23
CA THR A 270 -18.62 22.70 0.78
C THR A 270 -17.74 21.45 0.91
N ALA A 271 -18.30 20.28 0.58
CA ALA A 271 -17.55 19.02 0.59
C ALA A 271 -17.98 18.11 -0.57
N VAL A 272 -17.01 17.41 -1.16
CA VAL A 272 -17.24 16.43 -2.21
C VAL A 272 -16.61 15.10 -1.82
N ILE A 273 -17.43 14.04 -1.84
CA ILE A 273 -16.99 12.68 -1.60
C ILE A 273 -16.68 12.02 -2.95
N LEU A 274 -15.47 11.51 -3.12
CA LEU A 274 -15.02 10.90 -4.36
C LEU A 274 -14.20 9.62 -4.07
N PRO A 275 -14.16 8.64 -5.00
CA PRO A 275 -13.37 7.43 -4.80
C PRO A 275 -11.90 7.79 -4.61
N LYS A 276 -11.18 7.06 -3.75
CA LYS A 276 -9.77 7.31 -3.45
C LYS A 276 -8.88 7.29 -4.70
N ASN A 277 -9.25 6.47 -5.67
CA ASN A 277 -8.55 6.33 -6.95
C ASN A 277 -9.22 7.14 -8.09
N TYR A 278 -9.84 8.26 -7.77
CA TYR A 278 -10.60 9.08 -8.72
C TYR A 278 -9.78 9.52 -9.95
N GLU A 279 -8.46 9.60 -9.82
CA GLU A 279 -7.56 9.99 -10.91
C GLU A 279 -7.63 9.04 -12.11
N VAL A 280 -8.04 7.79 -11.89
CA VAL A 280 -8.25 6.79 -12.96
C VAL A 280 -9.42 7.20 -13.87
N PHE A 281 -10.41 7.89 -13.32
CA PHE A 281 -11.65 8.23 -13.98
C PHE A 281 -11.74 9.70 -14.42
N ALA A 282 -11.05 10.58 -13.68
CA ALA A 282 -11.05 12.01 -13.91
C ALA A 282 -10.13 12.42 -15.06
N SER A 283 -10.64 13.22 -15.99
CA SER A 283 -9.82 13.92 -16.99
C SER A 283 -8.86 14.93 -16.34
N SER A 284 -7.84 15.37 -17.08
CA SER A 284 -6.92 16.40 -16.58
C SER A 284 -7.64 17.70 -16.22
N ALA A 285 -8.66 18.08 -16.98
CA ALA A 285 -9.44 19.29 -16.72
C ALA A 285 -10.26 19.14 -15.42
N GLU A 286 -10.91 18.00 -15.20
CA GLU A 286 -11.66 17.74 -13.97
C GLU A 286 -10.74 17.73 -12.74
N ARG A 287 -9.55 17.14 -12.84
CA ARG A 287 -8.56 17.18 -11.75
C ARG A 287 -8.12 18.60 -11.40
N HIS A 288 -7.89 19.48 -12.40
CA HIS A 288 -7.57 20.88 -12.13
C HIS A 288 -8.73 21.62 -11.44
N MET A 289 -9.98 21.32 -11.81
CA MET A 289 -11.16 21.91 -11.16
C MET A 289 -11.30 21.45 -9.71
N LEU A 290 -11.04 20.18 -9.43
CA LEU A 290 -11.04 19.66 -8.06
C LEU A 290 -9.94 20.28 -7.21
N GLN A 291 -8.75 20.48 -7.76
CA GLN A 291 -7.67 21.19 -7.08
C GLN A 291 -8.06 22.65 -6.79
N ALA A 292 -8.64 23.34 -7.76
CA ALA A 292 -9.11 24.71 -7.57
C ALA A 292 -10.25 24.79 -6.52
N PHE A 293 -11.11 23.80 -6.45
CA PHE A 293 -12.15 23.69 -5.42
C PHE A 293 -11.53 23.54 -4.03
N GLU A 294 -10.52 22.69 -3.86
CA GLU A 294 -9.81 22.49 -2.60
C GLU A 294 -9.01 23.74 -2.20
N ASP A 295 -8.30 24.37 -3.13
CA ASP A 295 -7.57 25.64 -2.92
C ASP A 295 -8.52 26.78 -2.53
N GLY A 296 -9.75 26.74 -3.00
CA GLY A 296 -10.83 27.65 -2.64
C GLY A 296 -11.50 27.42 -1.28
N GLY A 297 -11.04 26.41 -0.54
CA GLY A 297 -11.56 26.03 0.79
C GLY A 297 -12.63 24.93 0.77
N GLY A 298 -12.94 24.36 -0.38
CA GLY A 298 -13.76 23.15 -0.47
C GLY A 298 -13.04 21.93 0.09
N GLN A 299 -13.78 20.97 0.60
CA GLN A 299 -13.19 19.76 1.18
C GLN A 299 -13.37 18.56 0.23
N LEU A 300 -12.26 17.90 -0.15
CA LEU A 300 -12.29 16.63 -0.85
C LEU A 300 -12.16 15.46 0.14
N ILE A 301 -13.15 14.58 0.15
CA ILE A 301 -13.18 13.38 0.99
C ILE A 301 -12.94 12.17 0.12
N HIS A 302 -11.70 11.68 0.15
CA HIS A 302 -11.32 10.47 -0.56
C HIS A 302 -11.96 9.25 0.11
N TYR A 303 -12.96 8.67 -0.53
CA TYR A 303 -13.67 7.50 -0.06
C TYR A 303 -12.82 6.24 -0.33
N ASP A 304 -12.09 5.80 0.70
CA ASP A 304 -11.26 4.61 0.66
C ASP A 304 -12.11 3.39 0.99
N TYR A 305 -12.40 2.58 -0.04
CA TYR A 305 -13.21 1.38 0.04
C TYR A 305 -12.31 0.16 -0.11
N THR A 306 -12.18 -0.63 0.94
CA THR A 306 -11.14 -1.65 1.04
C THR A 306 -11.73 -3.04 1.25
N ILE A 307 -11.03 -4.06 0.80
CA ILE A 307 -11.33 -5.45 1.14
C ILE A 307 -11.10 -5.61 2.64
N ASP A 308 -12.10 -6.18 3.36
CA ASP A 308 -11.90 -6.46 4.77
C ASP A 308 -10.77 -7.47 4.98
N ARG A 309 -10.09 -7.36 6.14
CA ARG A 309 -8.92 -8.18 6.42
C ARG A 309 -9.19 -9.70 6.38
N GLY A 310 -10.37 -10.12 6.81
CA GLY A 310 -10.75 -11.54 6.80
C GLY A 310 -10.88 -12.08 5.38
N SER A 311 -11.58 -11.32 4.52
CA SER A 311 -11.72 -11.63 3.09
C SER A 311 -10.37 -11.63 2.38
N PHE A 312 -9.49 -10.66 2.69
CA PHE A 312 -8.16 -10.61 2.09
C PHE A 312 -7.31 -11.85 2.44
N LEU A 313 -7.27 -12.23 3.72
CA LEU A 313 -6.55 -13.42 4.19
C LEU A 313 -7.14 -14.71 3.61
N TYR A 314 -8.47 -14.78 3.46
CA TYR A 314 -9.13 -15.92 2.81
C TYR A 314 -8.67 -16.07 1.37
N VAL A 315 -8.67 -14.99 0.59
CA VAL A 315 -8.22 -15.01 -0.82
C VAL A 315 -6.74 -15.33 -0.92
N GLU A 316 -5.89 -14.76 -0.08
CA GLU A 316 -4.47 -15.13 -0.02
C GLU A 316 -4.26 -16.62 0.24
N GLY A 317 -5.03 -17.20 1.16
CA GLY A 317 -5.04 -18.65 1.44
C GLY A 317 -5.50 -19.48 0.24
N LEU A 318 -6.54 -19.01 -0.48
CA LEU A 318 -7.06 -19.67 -1.67
C LEU A 318 -6.02 -19.68 -2.81
N ILE A 319 -5.38 -18.54 -3.06
CA ILE A 319 -4.32 -18.40 -4.08
C ILE A 319 -3.13 -19.31 -3.73
N LYS A 320 -2.68 -19.34 -2.48
CA LYS A 320 -1.61 -20.25 -2.02
C LYS A 320 -1.97 -21.71 -2.24
N LYS A 321 -3.21 -22.10 -1.97
CA LYS A 321 -3.70 -23.48 -2.17
C LYS A 321 -3.69 -23.89 -3.65
N VAL A 322 -4.14 -23.00 -4.54
CA VAL A 322 -4.11 -23.22 -5.99
C VAL A 322 -2.67 -23.30 -6.50
N MET A 323 -1.81 -22.39 -6.09
CA MET A 323 -0.39 -22.38 -6.46
C MET A 323 0.31 -23.69 -6.06
N ASN A 324 0.06 -24.19 -4.83
CA ASN A 324 0.65 -25.44 -4.37
C ASN A 324 0.17 -26.65 -5.19
N ARG A 325 -1.09 -26.65 -5.63
CA ARG A 325 -1.61 -27.71 -6.53
C ARG A 325 -0.91 -27.68 -7.89
N LYS A 326 -0.73 -26.49 -8.50
CA LYS A 326 -0.02 -26.35 -9.79
C LYS A 326 1.43 -26.82 -9.72
N ARG A 327 2.10 -26.64 -8.58
CA ARG A 327 3.50 -27.09 -8.36
C ARG A 327 3.64 -28.60 -8.09
N SER A 328 2.55 -29.28 -7.78
CA SER A 328 2.55 -30.70 -7.45
C SER A 328 2.22 -31.59 -8.65
N VAL A 329 1.89 -31.00 -9.80
CA VAL A 329 1.67 -31.64 -11.10
C VAL A 329 2.89 -31.41 -11.99
#